data_65d5b364024b2c41b55ea1606d15daf6
#
_entry.id   65d5b364024b2c41b55ea1606d15daf6
#
_cell.length_a   1.000
_cell.length_b   1.000
_cell.length_c   1.000
_cell.angle_alpha   90.00
_cell.angle_beta   90.00
_cell.angle_gamma   90.00
#
_symmetry.space_group_name_H-M   'P 1'
#
loop_
_entity.id
_entity.type
_entity.pdbx_description
1 polymer ?
#
loop_
_entity_poly.entity_id
_entity_poly.type
_entity_poly.pdbx_seq_one_letter_code
_entity_poly.pdbx_strand_id
1 'polypeptide(L)'
;VVVILICVYGIVGLPTSTAQLVANWNQNIHLGLDLKGGSQLVLQVQIQDAFKAEADTVIQRLKDQLNGKGIQFTEMLRNEPPTIKAADTIQIEVKGVPATRAGDFRTLVNENFGGVWNLTGVNPTDYRLNIKTTEALKLRQDTLTQSMNTIEKKINALGLAESSVQQRGRSDA
;
A
#
# COMPACT_ATOMS: atom_id res chain seq x y z
N VAL A 1 -50.90 -0.40 -10.00
CA VAL A 1 -50.87 0.77 -9.07
C VAL A 1 -50.80 0.27 -7.60
N VAL A 2 -51.68 -0.64 -7.18
CA VAL A 2 -51.72 -1.14 -5.79
C VAL A 2 -50.42 -1.79 -5.34
N VAL A 3 -49.78 -2.60 -6.20
CA VAL A 3 -48.49 -3.27 -5.88
C VAL A 3 -47.37 -2.25 -5.68
N ILE A 4 -47.34 -1.18 -6.52
CA ILE A 4 -46.34 -0.10 -6.39
C ILE A 4 -46.54 0.64 -5.07
N LEU A 5 -47.76 0.92 -4.67
CA LEU A 5 -48.06 1.57 -3.39
C LEU A 5 -47.64 0.70 -2.17
N ILE A 6 -47.82 -0.60 -2.24
CA ILE A 6 -47.38 -1.54 -1.20
C ILE A 6 -45.85 -1.56 -1.12
N CYS A 7 -45.13 -1.58 -2.24
CA CYS A 7 -43.69 -1.54 -2.27
C CYS A 7 -43.13 -0.22 -1.70
N VAL A 8 -43.70 0.90 -2.09
CA VAL A 8 -43.31 2.22 -1.58
C VAL A 8 -43.61 2.32 -0.07
N TYR A 9 -44.76 1.80 0.38
CA TYR A 9 -45.10 1.74 1.79
C TYR A 9 -44.12 0.87 2.58
N GLY A 10 -43.70 -0.28 2.05
CA GLY A 10 -42.72 -1.16 2.70
C GLY A 10 -41.34 -0.55 2.86
N ILE A 11 -40.93 0.33 1.94
CA ILE A 11 -39.61 1.00 1.95
C ILE A 11 -39.63 2.24 2.84
N VAL A 12 -40.66 3.06 2.74
CA VAL A 12 -40.71 4.42 3.32
C VAL A 12 -41.47 4.42 4.67
N GLY A 13 -42.37 3.48 4.90
CA GLY A 13 -43.28 3.46 6.04
C GLY A 13 -44.32 4.60 5.97
N LEU A 14 -44.96 4.92 7.10
CA LEU A 14 -45.84 6.09 7.24
C LEU A 14 -45.05 7.25 7.91
N PRO A 15 -44.37 8.12 7.15
CA PRO A 15 -43.64 9.20 7.74
C PRO A 15 -44.60 10.28 8.26
N THR A 16 -44.44 10.67 9.50
CA THR A 16 -45.18 11.80 10.09
C THR A 16 -44.44 13.12 9.92
N SER A 17 -43.18 13.07 9.45
CA SER A 17 -42.37 14.26 9.16
C SER A 17 -41.35 14.01 8.03
N THR A 18 -40.88 15.06 7.38
CA THR A 18 -39.81 14.99 6.36
C THR A 18 -38.50 14.43 6.91
N ALA A 19 -38.20 14.66 8.18
CA ALA A 19 -37.01 14.13 8.85
C ALA A 19 -37.10 12.60 9.02
N GLN A 20 -38.28 12.06 9.34
CA GLN A 20 -38.51 10.61 9.40
C GLN A 20 -38.43 9.94 8.03
N LEU A 21 -38.87 10.62 6.98
CA LEU A 21 -38.75 10.16 5.59
C LEU A 21 -37.28 9.91 5.23
N VAL A 22 -36.42 10.87 5.52
CA VAL A 22 -34.96 10.77 5.25
C VAL A 22 -34.32 9.70 6.14
N ALA A 23 -34.75 9.59 7.39
CA ALA A 23 -34.22 8.59 8.31
C ALA A 23 -34.60 7.17 7.87
N ASN A 24 -35.86 6.92 7.52
CA ASN A 24 -36.34 5.63 7.02
C ASN A 24 -35.73 5.22 5.69
N TRP A 25 -35.51 6.20 4.78
CA TRP A 25 -34.79 5.99 3.52
C TRP A 25 -33.36 5.51 3.76
N ASN A 26 -32.63 6.20 4.61
CA ASN A 26 -31.24 5.84 4.95
C ASN A 26 -31.12 4.50 5.70
N GLN A 27 -32.15 4.13 6.45
CA GLN A 27 -32.17 2.89 7.24
C GLN A 27 -32.56 1.67 6.40
N ASN A 28 -33.50 1.83 5.45
CA ASN A 28 -34.04 0.73 4.65
C ASN A 28 -33.33 0.56 3.30
N ILE A 29 -32.63 1.60 2.79
CA ILE A 29 -31.86 1.53 1.56
C ILE A 29 -30.38 1.50 1.90
N HIS A 30 -29.79 0.32 1.97
CA HIS A 30 -28.36 0.14 2.03
C HIS A 30 -27.78 0.28 0.62
N LEU A 31 -27.34 1.49 0.28
CA LEU A 31 -26.60 1.73 -0.95
C LEU A 31 -25.28 0.96 -0.87
N GLY A 32 -25.03 0.09 -1.83
CA GLY A 32 -23.77 -0.65 -1.92
C GLY A 32 -22.55 0.28 -1.91
N LEU A 33 -21.42 -0.24 -1.52
CA LEU A 33 -20.13 0.49 -1.44
C LEU A 33 -19.74 1.21 -2.73
N ASP A 34 -20.17 0.69 -3.88
CA ASP A 34 -19.95 1.29 -5.22
C ASP A 34 -20.63 2.66 -5.40
N LEU A 35 -21.74 2.89 -4.68
CA LEU A 35 -22.47 4.17 -4.73
C LEU A 35 -21.94 5.20 -3.71
N LYS A 36 -21.11 4.79 -2.76
CA LYS A 36 -20.48 5.68 -1.74
C LYS A 36 -19.05 6.10 -2.09
N GLY A 37 -18.48 5.65 -3.21
CA GLY A 37 -17.23 6.20 -3.78
C GLY A 37 -15.95 6.07 -2.93
N GLY A 38 -15.96 5.26 -1.85
CA GLY A 38 -14.89 5.29 -0.85
C GLY A 38 -13.83 4.18 -0.90
N SER A 39 -14.06 3.05 -1.57
CA SER A 39 -13.22 1.86 -1.40
C SER A 39 -11.96 1.79 -2.29
N GLN A 40 -11.96 2.42 -3.46
CA GLN A 40 -10.80 2.40 -4.36
C GLN A 40 -9.61 3.20 -3.85
N LEU A 41 -9.86 4.30 -3.14
CA LEU A 41 -8.80 5.20 -2.65
C LEU A 41 -7.95 4.55 -1.53
N VAL A 42 -8.55 3.73 -0.69
CA VAL A 42 -7.88 3.13 0.47
C VAL A 42 -6.83 2.08 0.05
N LEU A 43 -7.14 1.24 -0.95
CA LEU A 43 -6.20 0.23 -1.45
C LEU A 43 -4.98 0.87 -2.13
N GLN A 44 -5.18 2.01 -2.74
CA GLN A 44 -4.13 2.74 -3.45
C GLN A 44 -3.06 3.30 -2.51
N VAL A 45 -3.46 3.90 -1.40
CA VAL A 45 -2.54 4.45 -0.40
C VAL A 45 -1.70 3.35 0.23
N GLN A 46 -2.27 2.18 0.51
CA GLN A 46 -1.57 1.08 1.17
C GLN A 46 -0.39 0.51 0.35
N ILE A 47 -0.48 0.48 -0.99
CA ILE A 47 0.61 0.01 -1.83
C ILE A 47 1.81 0.96 -1.75
N GLN A 48 1.61 2.27 -1.90
CA GLN A 48 2.70 3.23 -1.77
C GLN A 48 3.36 3.18 -0.39
N ASP A 49 2.55 3.10 0.66
CA ASP A 49 3.03 3.03 2.03
C ASP A 49 3.83 1.74 2.29
N ALA A 50 3.44 0.61 1.70
CA ALA A 50 4.19 -0.64 1.80
C ALA A 50 5.59 -0.52 1.17
N PHE A 51 5.70 0.06 -0.02
CA PHE A 51 7.00 0.29 -0.67
C PHE A 51 7.88 1.26 0.12
N LYS A 52 7.29 2.32 0.67
CA LYS A 52 8.00 3.28 1.53
C LYS A 52 8.49 2.62 2.82
N ALA A 53 7.63 1.86 3.48
CA ALA A 53 7.96 1.13 4.71
C ALA A 53 9.07 0.09 4.49
N GLU A 54 9.04 -0.63 3.35
CA GLU A 54 10.11 -1.57 2.99
C GLU A 54 11.44 -0.83 2.82
N ALA A 55 11.46 0.27 2.06
CA ALA A 55 12.68 1.07 1.86
C ALA A 55 13.20 1.65 3.19
N ASP A 56 12.32 2.18 4.04
CA ASP A 56 12.69 2.70 5.36
C ASP A 56 13.27 1.61 6.26
N THR A 57 12.72 0.40 6.22
CA THR A 57 13.24 -0.77 6.94
C THR A 57 14.65 -1.14 6.47
N VAL A 58 14.87 -1.15 5.15
CA VAL A 58 16.19 -1.41 4.57
C VAL A 58 17.19 -0.32 4.95
N ILE A 59 16.80 0.95 4.91
CA ILE A 59 17.64 2.08 5.34
C ILE A 59 18.09 1.89 6.79
N GLN A 60 17.18 1.55 7.72
CA GLN A 60 17.54 1.36 9.12
C GLN A 60 18.51 0.18 9.30
N ARG A 61 18.20 -0.98 8.70
CA ARG A 61 19.07 -2.16 8.78
C ARG A 61 20.44 -1.90 8.17
N LEU A 62 20.49 -1.18 7.03
CA LEU A 62 21.75 -0.86 6.37
C LEU A 62 22.60 0.11 7.22
N LYS A 63 21.97 1.12 7.84
CA LYS A 63 22.66 2.02 8.79
C LYS A 63 23.27 1.26 9.96
N ASP A 64 22.52 0.35 10.56
CA ASP A 64 22.98 -0.45 11.69
C ASP A 64 24.16 -1.34 11.29
N GLN A 65 24.10 -1.98 10.13
CA GLN A 65 25.18 -2.83 9.63
C GLN A 65 26.43 -2.05 9.24
N LEU A 66 26.27 -0.87 8.61
CA LEU A 66 27.40 0.00 8.26
C LEU A 66 28.11 0.51 9.52
N ASN A 67 27.35 0.95 10.51
CA ASN A 67 27.86 1.38 11.80
C ASN A 67 28.60 0.23 12.51
N GLY A 68 28.03 -0.98 12.50
CA GLY A 68 28.66 -2.17 13.09
C GLY A 68 29.98 -2.56 12.42
N LYS A 69 30.16 -2.29 11.13
CA LYS A 69 31.41 -2.50 10.37
C LYS A 69 32.32 -1.28 10.31
N GLY A 70 31.93 -0.15 10.94
CA GLY A 70 32.70 1.09 10.93
C GLY A 70 32.80 1.72 9.52
N ILE A 71 31.84 1.48 8.65
CA ILE A 71 31.78 2.10 7.32
C ILE A 71 30.98 3.39 7.44
N GLN A 72 31.65 4.50 7.24
CA GLN A 72 31.02 5.83 7.28
C GLN A 72 30.23 6.10 6.00
N PHE A 73 29.19 6.91 6.11
CA PHE A 73 28.39 7.45 5.01
C PHE A 73 27.90 8.84 5.41
N THR A 74 27.63 9.69 4.43
CA THR A 74 27.18 11.07 4.71
C THR A 74 25.67 11.13 4.82
N GLU A 75 24.95 10.51 3.89
CA GLU A 75 23.50 10.60 3.79
C GLU A 75 22.91 9.31 3.23
N MET A 76 21.74 8.97 3.72
CA MET A 76 20.96 7.85 3.19
C MET A 76 19.48 8.23 3.16
N LEU A 77 18.93 8.34 1.95
CA LEU A 77 17.56 8.78 1.71
C LEU A 77 16.87 7.85 0.72
N ARG A 78 15.54 7.80 0.77
CA ARG A 78 14.73 7.24 -0.31
C ARG A 78 14.06 8.36 -1.12
N ASN A 79 13.71 8.04 -2.36
CA ASN A 79 12.84 8.90 -3.15
C ASN A 79 11.37 8.77 -2.72
N GLU A 80 10.53 9.67 -3.21
CA GLU A 80 9.07 9.66 -3.03
C GLU A 80 8.41 9.42 -4.39
N PRO A 81 8.05 8.16 -4.74
CA PRO A 81 7.33 7.89 -5.97
C PRO A 81 6.01 8.67 -6.03
N PRO A 82 5.73 9.44 -7.10
CA PRO A 82 4.59 10.35 -7.12
C PRO A 82 3.23 9.65 -7.28
N THR A 83 3.23 8.42 -7.79
CA THR A 83 2.00 7.67 -8.07
C THR A 83 2.15 6.21 -7.66
N ILE A 84 1.02 5.51 -7.53
CA ILE A 84 0.97 4.09 -7.22
C ILE A 84 1.59 3.24 -8.32
N LYS A 85 1.38 3.64 -9.58
CA LYS A 85 1.99 2.96 -10.73
C LYS A 85 3.50 3.05 -10.70
N ALA A 86 4.03 4.12 -10.14
CA ALA A 86 5.46 4.34 -9.97
C ALA A 86 6.00 3.88 -8.59
N ALA A 87 5.20 3.20 -7.76
CA ALA A 87 5.64 2.75 -6.44
C ALA A 87 6.88 1.83 -6.50
N ASP A 88 7.00 1.04 -7.55
CA ASP A 88 8.13 0.17 -7.85
C ASP A 88 9.40 0.93 -8.31
N THR A 89 9.31 2.23 -8.57
CA THR A 89 10.47 3.09 -8.81
C THR A 89 11.12 3.61 -7.54
N ILE A 90 10.75 3.03 -6.38
CA ILE A 90 11.38 3.37 -5.10
C ILE A 90 12.87 3.06 -5.15
N GLN A 91 13.66 4.02 -4.69
CA GLN A 91 15.12 3.95 -4.71
C GLN A 91 15.66 4.42 -3.36
N ILE A 92 16.75 3.80 -2.94
CA ILE A 92 17.51 4.25 -1.78
C ILE A 92 18.83 4.79 -2.29
N GLU A 93 19.15 6.04 -1.98
CA GLU A 93 20.44 6.66 -2.30
C GLU A 93 21.29 6.67 -1.05
N VAL A 94 22.54 6.19 -1.21
CA VAL A 94 23.57 6.18 -0.18
C VAL A 94 24.73 7.03 -0.69
N LYS A 95 25.06 8.11 0.02
CA LYS A 95 26.09 9.06 -0.38
C LYS A 95 27.23 9.07 0.62
N GLY A 96 28.43 9.36 0.10
CA GLY A 96 29.61 9.61 0.91
C GLY A 96 30.23 8.35 1.53
N VAL A 97 30.11 7.20 0.87
CA VAL A 97 30.85 5.99 1.26
C VAL A 97 32.30 6.16 0.85
N PRO A 98 33.29 6.03 1.77
CA PRO A 98 34.69 6.17 1.39
C PRO A 98 35.10 5.18 0.30
N ALA A 99 35.79 5.65 -0.74
CA ALA A 99 36.24 4.81 -1.85
C ALA A 99 37.13 3.62 -1.37
N THR A 100 37.88 3.80 -0.29
CA THR A 100 38.66 2.74 0.35
C THR A 100 37.85 1.61 0.94
N ARG A 101 36.57 1.88 1.28
CA ARG A 101 35.65 0.90 1.86
C ARG A 101 34.53 0.47 0.87
N ALA A 102 34.66 0.91 -0.39
CA ALA A 102 33.67 0.61 -1.44
C ALA A 102 33.45 -0.89 -1.69
N GLY A 103 34.52 -1.69 -1.58
CA GLY A 103 34.45 -3.15 -1.70
C GLY A 103 33.63 -3.77 -0.58
N ASP A 104 33.95 -3.41 0.67
CA ASP A 104 33.25 -3.89 1.86
C ASP A 104 31.77 -3.51 1.83
N PHE A 105 31.47 -2.26 1.42
CA PHE A 105 30.11 -1.78 1.27
C PHE A 105 29.32 -2.62 0.25
N ARG A 106 29.87 -2.85 -0.93
CA ARG A 106 29.20 -3.65 -1.97
C ARG A 106 28.97 -5.09 -1.54
N THR A 107 29.96 -5.70 -0.88
CA THR A 107 29.83 -7.06 -0.33
C THR A 107 28.72 -7.11 0.70
N LEU A 108 28.70 -6.19 1.66
CA LEU A 108 27.69 -6.11 2.71
C LEU A 108 26.28 -5.97 2.10
N VAL A 109 26.11 -5.04 1.16
CA VAL A 109 24.80 -4.82 0.52
C VAL A 109 24.36 -6.04 -0.28
N ASN A 110 25.24 -6.65 -1.06
CA ASN A 110 24.90 -7.82 -1.88
C ASN A 110 24.54 -9.04 -1.02
N GLU A 111 25.26 -9.28 0.07
CA GLU A 111 24.99 -10.39 0.97
C GLU A 111 23.66 -10.25 1.71
N ASN A 112 23.33 -9.05 2.18
CA ASN A 112 22.16 -8.84 3.05
C ASN A 112 20.91 -8.38 2.31
N PHE A 113 21.06 -7.64 1.21
CA PHE A 113 19.95 -7.02 0.48
C PHE A 113 19.91 -7.41 -1.00
N GLY A 114 20.95 -8.06 -1.53
CA GLY A 114 21.06 -8.44 -2.95
C GLY A 114 19.96 -9.40 -3.43
N GLY A 115 19.25 -10.08 -2.53
CA GLY A 115 18.06 -10.87 -2.87
C GLY A 115 16.92 -10.01 -3.39
N VAL A 116 16.69 -8.86 -2.78
CA VAL A 116 15.55 -7.96 -3.02
C VAL A 116 15.92 -6.72 -3.81
N TRP A 117 17.13 -6.18 -3.60
CA TRP A 117 17.58 -4.92 -4.15
C TRP A 117 18.77 -5.09 -5.09
N ASN A 118 18.79 -4.32 -6.17
CA ASN A 118 19.94 -4.17 -7.06
C ASN A 118 20.77 -2.97 -6.65
N LEU A 119 22.06 -3.17 -6.43
CA LEU A 119 23.01 -2.10 -6.13
C LEU A 119 23.66 -1.55 -7.42
N THR A 120 23.58 -0.25 -7.61
CA THR A 120 24.21 0.46 -8.72
C THR A 120 25.11 1.56 -8.18
N GLY A 121 26.36 1.66 -8.65
CA GLY A 121 27.24 2.78 -8.38
C GLY A 121 26.81 3.99 -9.23
N VAL A 122 26.64 5.14 -8.60
CA VAL A 122 26.37 6.43 -9.27
C VAL A 122 27.68 7.16 -9.48
N ASN A 123 28.49 7.21 -8.42
CA ASN A 123 29.83 7.79 -8.35
C ASN A 123 30.74 6.87 -7.55
N PRO A 124 32.06 7.13 -7.44
CA PRO A 124 32.96 6.31 -6.61
C PRO A 124 32.55 6.22 -5.13
N THR A 125 31.79 7.21 -4.63
CA THR A 125 31.36 7.33 -3.24
C THR A 125 29.84 7.20 -3.05
N ASP A 126 29.07 7.22 -4.15
CA ASP A 126 27.62 7.27 -4.08
C ASP A 126 27.01 6.05 -4.78
N TYR A 127 26.00 5.48 -4.14
CA TYR A 127 25.35 4.26 -4.57
C TYR A 127 23.83 4.41 -4.55
N ARG A 128 23.18 3.61 -5.38
CA ARG A 128 21.72 3.55 -5.46
C ARG A 128 21.28 2.11 -5.39
N LEU A 129 20.29 1.84 -4.54
CA LEU A 129 19.60 0.57 -4.47
C LEU A 129 18.23 0.73 -5.12
N ASN A 130 17.92 -0.14 -6.07
CA ASN A 130 16.61 -0.22 -6.73
C ASN A 130 15.99 -1.56 -6.40
N ILE A 131 14.70 -1.58 -6.06
CA ILE A 131 14.00 -2.83 -5.82
C ILE A 131 13.95 -3.66 -7.12
N LYS A 132 14.14 -4.97 -7.02
CA LYS A 132 14.02 -5.87 -8.17
C LYS A 132 12.57 -5.97 -8.61
N THR A 133 12.33 -6.01 -9.92
CA THR A 133 10.98 -6.08 -10.48
C THR A 133 10.18 -7.27 -9.95
N THR A 134 10.82 -8.43 -9.79
CA THR A 134 10.19 -9.64 -9.21
C THR A 134 9.72 -9.42 -7.78
N GLU A 135 10.56 -8.78 -6.97
CA GLU A 135 10.26 -8.50 -5.56
C GLU A 135 9.24 -7.35 -5.41
N ALA A 136 9.29 -6.36 -6.30
CA ALA A 136 8.28 -5.31 -6.36
C ALA A 136 6.88 -5.88 -6.67
N LEU A 137 6.79 -6.80 -7.64
CA LEU A 137 5.53 -7.48 -7.96
C LEU A 137 5.03 -8.32 -6.79
N LYS A 138 5.92 -9.05 -6.12
CA LYS A 138 5.60 -9.84 -4.94
C LYS A 138 5.09 -8.95 -3.80
N LEU A 139 5.82 -7.89 -3.46
CA LEU A 139 5.42 -6.93 -2.42
C LEU A 139 4.04 -6.33 -2.71
N ARG A 140 3.79 -5.96 -3.97
CA ARG A 140 2.48 -5.46 -4.41
C ARG A 140 1.38 -6.50 -4.20
N GLN A 141 1.61 -7.75 -4.61
CA GLN A 141 0.63 -8.83 -4.46
C GLN A 141 0.36 -9.16 -2.98
N ASP A 142 1.39 -9.24 -2.16
CA ASP A 142 1.28 -9.51 -0.73
C ASP A 142 0.49 -8.37 -0.03
N THR A 143 0.79 -7.11 -0.38
CA THR A 143 0.07 -5.95 0.15
C THR A 143 -1.41 -5.96 -0.24
N LEU A 144 -1.73 -6.29 -1.48
CA LEU A 144 -3.12 -6.42 -1.94
C LEU A 144 -3.85 -7.52 -1.18
N THR A 145 -3.24 -8.70 -1.05
CA THR A 145 -3.82 -9.83 -0.32
C THR A 145 -4.06 -9.47 1.15
N GLN A 146 -3.10 -8.83 1.80
CA GLN A 146 -3.23 -8.39 3.19
C GLN A 146 -4.34 -7.34 3.36
N SER A 147 -4.45 -6.42 2.41
CA SER A 147 -5.49 -5.39 2.39
C SER A 147 -6.88 -6.01 2.23
N MET A 148 -7.03 -6.96 1.30
CA MET A 148 -8.27 -7.70 1.09
C MET A 148 -8.69 -8.44 2.35
N ASN A 149 -7.79 -9.19 2.98
CA ASN A 149 -8.05 -9.91 4.24
C ASN A 149 -8.45 -8.96 5.38
N THR A 150 -7.85 -7.77 5.44
CA THR A 150 -8.18 -6.75 6.44
C THR A 150 -9.59 -6.18 6.22
N ILE A 151 -9.94 -5.90 4.96
CA ILE A 151 -11.27 -5.43 4.58
C ILE A 151 -12.32 -6.49 4.88
N GLU A 152 -12.07 -7.73 4.50
CA GLU A 152 -12.97 -8.86 4.76
C GLU A 152 -13.23 -9.05 6.26
N LYS A 153 -12.17 -9.01 7.09
CA LYS A 153 -12.32 -9.07 8.55
C LYS A 153 -13.17 -7.92 9.09
N LYS A 154 -12.98 -6.69 8.59
CA LYS A 154 -13.79 -5.53 9.01
C LYS A 154 -15.25 -5.66 8.59
N ILE A 155 -15.53 -6.14 7.38
CA ILE A 155 -16.86 -6.36 6.85
C ILE A 155 -17.59 -7.43 7.69
N ASN A 156 -16.91 -8.54 7.98
CA ASN A 156 -17.45 -9.61 8.82
C ASN A 156 -17.73 -9.14 10.26
N ALA A 157 -16.86 -8.30 10.80
CA ALA A 157 -17.05 -7.69 12.13
C ALA A 157 -18.26 -6.73 12.19
N LEU A 158 -18.66 -6.16 11.06
CA LEU A 158 -19.85 -5.31 10.94
C LEU A 158 -21.14 -6.11 10.68
N GLY A 159 -21.08 -7.45 10.65
CA GLY A 159 -22.25 -8.31 10.46
C GLY A 159 -22.77 -8.34 9.01
N LEU A 160 -22.01 -7.85 8.05
CA LEU A 160 -22.37 -7.86 6.62
C LEU A 160 -21.88 -9.17 5.97
N ALA A 161 -22.46 -10.30 6.40
CA ALA A 161 -21.99 -11.65 6.07
C ALA A 161 -22.12 -12.06 4.58
N GLU A 162 -22.80 -11.30 3.74
CA GLU A 162 -23.01 -11.61 2.32
C GLU A 162 -22.13 -10.79 1.34
N SER A 163 -21.21 -9.98 1.85
CA SER A 163 -20.34 -9.21 0.97
C SER A 163 -19.11 -10.03 0.57
N SER A 164 -19.00 -10.40 -0.71
CA SER A 164 -17.80 -11.02 -1.24
C SER A 164 -16.80 -9.93 -1.66
N VAL A 165 -15.59 -9.97 -1.10
CA VAL A 165 -14.48 -9.13 -1.55
C VAL A 165 -13.81 -9.83 -2.73
N GLN A 166 -13.89 -9.27 -3.93
CA GLN A 166 -13.26 -9.82 -5.13
C GLN A 166 -12.23 -8.84 -5.69
N GLN A 167 -11.07 -9.35 -6.01
CA GLN A 167 -10.07 -8.58 -6.76
C GLN A 167 -10.56 -8.40 -8.19
N ARG A 168 -10.78 -7.16 -8.61
CA ARG A 168 -11.16 -6.81 -9.98
C ARG A 168 -10.01 -6.07 -10.65
N GLY A 169 -9.47 -6.64 -11.72
CA GLY A 169 -8.36 -6.08 -12.46
C GLY A 169 -7.02 -6.77 -12.18
N ARG A 170 -6.03 -6.45 -13.01
CA ARG A 170 -4.65 -6.91 -12.81
C ARG A 170 -3.97 -6.06 -11.74
N SER A 171 -3.04 -6.67 -11.00
CA SER A 171 -2.23 -5.98 -9.98
C SER A 171 -1.31 -4.88 -10.57
N ASP A 172 -1.21 -4.82 -11.89
CA ASP A 172 -0.39 -3.89 -12.68
C ASP A 172 -1.20 -2.73 -13.32
N ALA A 173 -2.51 -2.71 -13.11
CA ALA A 173 -3.39 -1.70 -13.68
C ALA A 173 -3.51 -0.43 -12.82
#